data_17183c8e29d867f59d73393d96eec556
#
_entry.id   17183c8e29d867f59d73393d96eec556
#
_cell.length_a   1.000
_cell.length_b   1.000
_cell.length_c   1.000
_cell.angle_alpha   90.00
_cell.angle_beta   90.00
_cell.angle_gamma   90.00
#
_symmetry.space_group_name_H-M   'P 1'
#
loop_
_entity.id
_entity.type
_entity.pdbx_description
1 polymer ?
#
loop_
_entity_poly.entity_id
_entity_poly.type
_entity_poly.pdbx_seq_one_letter_code
_entity_poly.pdbx_strand_id
1 'polypeptide(L)'
;MNNKLVCVVPLAAALALGLYACGGDDHQDNDISSVKNVVVIYAENRSFDNLYGHFPGANGLQNVTAANSRQLDRDGSVLATLPSIWTGLTAKGVTPAISEAMTANLPNAPFAIDDPNGFNTQLNVTTRDLYHRFYENQMQIDGGKNDKFAAWGDSGGLVMGHYDTPPDKLPLYKIAQQYTLADNFFMSAFGGSFLNHQWLVCACTPIYPNADTSVAKGSISAVNADGVSLRTKTNPPPSALTGSADAQFVNSGTLTPDFYAVNTMQPPYQPSGNKPVTGGDPNLADPSQPTTLPPQTQQHIGDLLNTAGVSWAWYGGSWAAALADRSVINGAVNVVPDFQTHHQPFNYFADLAPGTANRAQHLLDGGTNGSEFIKAIDAGTLPQVAFYKPQGNLNEHAGYTDVAQGDQHIAD
;
A
#
# COMPACT_ATOMS: atom_id res chain seq x y z
N MET A 1 -5.22 -66.70 49.51
CA MET A 1 -4.27 -65.62 49.26
C MET A 1 -3.91 -65.69 47.76
N ASN A 2 -4.58 -64.98 46.93
CA ASN A 2 -4.39 -65.04 45.48
C ASN A 2 -3.71 -63.71 45.01
N ASN A 3 -2.46 -63.83 44.65
CA ASN A 3 -1.74 -62.77 43.99
C ASN A 3 -2.15 -62.75 42.51
N LYS A 4 -2.85 -61.70 42.06
CA LYS A 4 -3.05 -61.38 40.66
C LYS A 4 -1.86 -60.57 40.17
N LEU A 5 -1.06 -61.19 39.29
CA LEU A 5 -0.03 -60.51 38.53
C LEU A 5 -0.73 -59.68 37.44
N VAL A 6 -0.57 -58.36 37.50
CA VAL A 6 -1.00 -57.47 36.43
C VAL A 6 0.20 -57.27 35.50
N CYS A 7 0.13 -57.81 34.31
CA CYS A 7 1.07 -57.53 33.25
C CYS A 7 0.81 -56.13 32.70
N VAL A 8 1.69 -55.18 32.98
CA VAL A 8 1.75 -53.89 32.29
C VAL A 8 2.58 -54.09 31.04
N VAL A 9 1.92 -54.12 29.87
CA VAL A 9 2.59 -54.08 28.57
C VAL A 9 2.95 -52.62 28.31
N PRO A 10 4.21 -52.27 28.05
CA PRO A 10 4.57 -50.89 27.76
C PRO A 10 4.04 -50.48 26.38
N LEU A 11 3.31 -49.41 26.38
CA LEU A 11 2.71 -48.71 25.20
C LEU A 11 3.76 -48.09 24.26
N ALA A 12 5.04 -48.45 24.39
CA ALA A 12 6.14 -47.88 23.61
C ALA A 12 6.42 -48.59 22.28
N ALA A 13 5.80 -49.78 22.06
CA ALA A 13 6.07 -50.56 20.83
C ALA A 13 5.06 -50.29 19.68
N ALA A 14 3.96 -49.55 19.93
CA ALA A 14 2.95 -49.26 18.91
C ALA A 14 3.19 -47.92 18.19
N LEU A 15 4.08 -47.04 18.68
CA LEU A 15 4.41 -45.77 18.01
C LEU A 15 5.56 -45.87 17.00
N ALA A 16 6.29 -46.95 16.96
CA ALA A 16 7.45 -47.10 16.04
C ALA A 16 7.07 -47.71 14.68
N LEU A 17 5.85 -48.22 14.49
CA LEU A 17 5.37 -48.79 13.22
C LEU A 17 4.48 -47.85 12.41
N GLY A 18 4.13 -46.67 12.94
CA GLY A 18 3.33 -45.65 12.25
C GLY A 18 4.14 -44.59 11.48
N LEU A 19 5.48 -44.61 11.59
CA LEU A 19 6.37 -43.59 10.96
C LEU A 19 7.07 -44.09 9.69
N TYR A 20 6.75 -45.29 9.21
CA TYR A 20 7.34 -45.83 7.97
C TYR A 20 6.36 -45.93 6.79
N ALA A 21 5.17 -45.30 6.87
CA ALA A 21 4.17 -45.31 5.80
C ALA A 21 3.92 -43.94 5.17
N CYS A 22 4.81 -42.97 5.36
CA CYS A 22 4.91 -41.75 4.55
C CYS A 22 6.30 -41.69 3.93
N GLY A 23 6.60 -42.67 3.10
CA GLY A 23 7.77 -42.70 2.27
C GLY A 23 7.36 -42.46 0.83
N GLY A 24 7.87 -41.40 0.24
CA GLY A 24 7.79 -41.17 -1.20
C GLY A 24 7.09 -39.89 -1.61
N ASP A 25 7.25 -38.79 -0.88
CA ASP A 25 7.25 -37.49 -1.53
C ASP A 25 8.66 -37.33 -2.10
N ASP A 26 8.77 -37.44 -3.41
CA ASP A 26 9.83 -36.82 -4.16
C ASP A 26 9.71 -35.31 -3.90
N HIS A 27 10.22 -34.84 -2.74
CA HIS A 27 10.67 -33.48 -2.63
C HIS A 27 11.79 -33.39 -3.68
N GLN A 28 11.43 -32.97 -4.90
CA GLN A 28 12.36 -32.16 -5.67
C GLN A 28 12.75 -31.06 -4.69
N ASP A 29 13.92 -31.18 -4.10
CA ASP A 29 14.61 -30.04 -3.51
C ASP A 29 14.70 -29.03 -4.66
N ASN A 30 13.71 -28.13 -4.72
CA ASN A 30 13.78 -26.98 -5.60
C ASN A 30 14.98 -26.21 -5.10
N ASP A 31 16.12 -26.48 -5.72
CA ASP A 31 17.39 -25.87 -5.37
C ASP A 31 17.30 -24.37 -5.63
N ILE A 32 16.94 -23.61 -4.57
CA ILE A 32 16.85 -22.15 -4.62
C ILE A 32 18.20 -21.50 -4.98
N SER A 33 19.30 -22.27 -4.97
CA SER A 33 20.61 -21.80 -5.43
C SER A 33 20.63 -21.48 -6.93
N SER A 34 19.66 -21.99 -7.69
CA SER A 34 19.44 -21.63 -9.08
C SER A 34 18.89 -20.21 -9.29
N VAL A 35 18.23 -19.61 -8.26
CA VAL A 35 17.70 -18.26 -8.30
C VAL A 35 18.84 -17.26 -8.21
N LYS A 36 19.10 -16.54 -9.32
CA LYS A 36 20.18 -15.56 -9.40
C LYS A 36 19.74 -14.16 -9.03
N ASN A 37 18.51 -13.81 -9.35
CA ASN A 37 17.93 -12.49 -9.11
C ASN A 37 16.54 -12.62 -8.45
N VAL A 38 16.28 -11.75 -7.50
CA VAL A 38 14.95 -11.50 -6.95
C VAL A 38 14.56 -10.09 -7.36
N VAL A 39 13.45 -9.96 -8.08
CA VAL A 39 12.90 -8.66 -8.49
C VAL A 39 11.60 -8.43 -7.76
N VAL A 40 11.50 -7.29 -7.08
CA VAL A 40 10.29 -6.85 -6.37
C VAL A 40 9.73 -5.65 -7.12
N ILE A 41 8.61 -5.82 -7.81
CA ILE A 41 7.87 -4.72 -8.44
C ILE A 41 6.75 -4.31 -7.48
N TYR A 42 6.72 -3.05 -7.05
CA TYR A 42 5.79 -2.59 -6.06
C TYR A 42 4.74 -1.64 -6.67
N ALA A 43 3.60 -2.23 -7.06
CA ALA A 43 2.40 -1.50 -7.45
C ALA A 43 1.59 -1.10 -6.20
N GLU A 44 0.49 -0.36 -6.35
CA GLU A 44 -0.27 0.04 -5.18
C GLU A 44 -1.72 0.46 -5.40
N ASN A 45 -2.40 0.55 -4.26
CA ASN A 45 -3.74 1.03 -4.00
C ASN A 45 -4.87 0.24 -4.66
N ARG A 46 -4.62 -1.04 -4.99
CA ARG A 46 -5.69 -1.96 -5.38
C ARG A 46 -5.73 -3.12 -4.39
N SER A 47 -6.89 -3.35 -3.78
CA SER A 47 -7.09 -4.55 -2.99
C SER A 47 -7.22 -5.77 -3.90
N PHE A 48 -6.99 -6.97 -3.35
CA PHE A 48 -7.21 -8.21 -4.07
C PHE A 48 -8.61 -8.25 -4.70
N ASP A 49 -9.64 -8.00 -3.91
CA ASP A 49 -11.03 -8.04 -4.38
C ASP A 49 -11.37 -6.94 -5.40
N ASN A 50 -10.63 -5.83 -5.44
CA ASN A 50 -10.86 -4.78 -6.41
C ASN A 50 -10.58 -5.24 -7.86
N LEU A 51 -9.53 -6.05 -8.07
CA LEU A 51 -9.10 -6.51 -9.40
C LEU A 51 -9.23 -8.03 -9.61
N TYR A 52 -8.96 -8.81 -8.58
CA TYR A 52 -8.87 -10.28 -8.64
C TYR A 52 -9.96 -10.98 -7.80
N GLY A 53 -10.97 -10.27 -7.31
CA GLY A 53 -12.02 -10.82 -6.46
C GLY A 53 -12.81 -11.96 -7.09
N HIS A 54 -12.86 -12.03 -8.44
CA HIS A 54 -13.47 -13.12 -9.20
C HIS A 54 -12.46 -14.13 -9.76
N PHE A 55 -11.21 -14.12 -9.29
CA PHE A 55 -10.20 -15.08 -9.76
C PHE A 55 -10.61 -16.50 -9.39
N PRO A 56 -10.65 -17.46 -10.35
CA PRO A 56 -11.11 -18.83 -10.08
C PRO A 56 -10.28 -19.54 -9.02
N GLY A 57 -10.93 -20.04 -7.98
CA GLY A 57 -10.31 -20.80 -6.90
C GLY A 57 -9.70 -19.95 -5.79
N ALA A 58 -9.65 -18.62 -5.93
CA ALA A 58 -9.16 -17.73 -4.89
C ALA A 58 -10.20 -17.49 -3.78
N ASN A 59 -9.75 -17.05 -2.61
CA ASN A 59 -10.60 -16.54 -1.54
C ASN A 59 -11.02 -15.10 -1.85
N GLY A 60 -12.01 -14.92 -2.70
CA GLY A 60 -12.47 -13.65 -3.22
C GLY A 60 -13.98 -13.45 -3.10
N LEU A 61 -14.55 -12.66 -4.01
CA LEU A 61 -15.94 -12.21 -3.97
C LEU A 61 -16.97 -13.33 -4.00
N GLN A 62 -16.65 -14.52 -4.52
CA GLN A 62 -17.53 -15.69 -4.43
C GLN A 62 -17.82 -16.15 -3.00
N ASN A 63 -17.01 -15.76 -2.02
CA ASN A 63 -17.18 -16.08 -0.61
C ASN A 63 -17.90 -14.97 0.17
N VAL A 64 -18.34 -13.90 -0.51
CA VAL A 64 -19.03 -12.77 0.11
C VAL A 64 -20.47 -13.14 0.48
N THR A 65 -20.84 -12.78 1.69
CA THR A 65 -22.18 -12.90 2.24
C THR A 65 -22.56 -11.60 2.96
N ALA A 66 -23.84 -11.37 3.19
CA ALA A 66 -24.26 -10.23 4.00
C ALA A 66 -23.70 -10.25 5.44
N ALA A 67 -23.24 -11.38 5.92
CA ALA A 67 -22.67 -11.50 7.27
C ALA A 67 -21.22 -11.00 7.33
N ASN A 68 -20.43 -11.13 6.25
CA ASN A 68 -19.01 -10.79 6.22
C ASN A 68 -18.66 -9.56 5.36
N SER A 69 -19.66 -8.92 4.70
CA SER A 69 -19.43 -7.73 3.87
C SER A 69 -20.19 -6.48 4.33
N ARG A 70 -21.20 -6.65 5.21
CA ARG A 70 -22.05 -5.54 5.64
C ARG A 70 -21.24 -4.50 6.40
N GLN A 71 -21.35 -3.24 5.96
CA GLN A 71 -20.69 -2.11 6.61
C GLN A 71 -21.60 -1.50 7.70
N LEU A 72 -20.95 -1.07 8.78
CA LEU A 72 -21.60 -0.36 9.89
C LEU A 72 -21.37 1.15 9.78
N ASP A 73 -22.28 1.90 10.37
CA ASP A 73 -22.12 3.34 10.58
C ASP A 73 -21.18 3.63 11.77
N ARG A 74 -20.90 4.87 12.02
CA ARG A 74 -20.01 5.38 13.08
C ARG A 74 -20.47 4.95 14.47
N ASP A 75 -21.77 4.91 14.71
CA ASP A 75 -22.38 4.47 15.98
C ASP A 75 -22.48 2.94 16.14
N GLY A 76 -22.06 2.19 15.13
CA GLY A 76 -22.12 0.73 15.11
C GLY A 76 -23.45 0.15 14.60
N SER A 77 -24.40 0.98 14.22
CA SER A 77 -25.61 0.52 13.54
C SER A 77 -25.30 0.08 12.10
N VAL A 78 -26.11 -0.83 11.56
CA VAL A 78 -25.95 -1.26 10.17
C VAL A 78 -26.34 -0.11 9.23
N LEU A 79 -25.48 0.22 8.29
CA LEU A 79 -25.80 1.18 7.23
C LEU A 79 -26.97 0.64 6.37
N ALA A 80 -28.00 1.46 6.21
CA ALA A 80 -29.15 1.10 5.36
C ALA A 80 -28.77 1.02 3.88
N THR A 81 -27.85 1.90 3.45
CA THR A 81 -27.20 1.93 2.14
C THR A 81 -25.74 2.27 2.37
N LEU A 82 -24.87 2.08 1.38
CA LEU A 82 -23.56 2.67 1.42
C LEU A 82 -23.70 4.22 1.36
N PRO A 83 -22.82 4.98 2.03
CA PRO A 83 -22.71 6.41 1.79
C PRO A 83 -22.42 6.69 0.32
N SER A 84 -22.89 7.80 -0.21
CA SER A 84 -22.50 8.25 -1.55
C SER A 84 -20.97 8.27 -1.68
N ILE A 85 -20.48 8.08 -2.89
CA ILE A 85 -19.04 8.24 -3.16
C ILE A 85 -18.76 9.74 -3.16
N TRP A 86 -18.30 10.24 -2.02
CA TRP A 86 -18.07 11.68 -1.84
C TRP A 86 -17.11 12.22 -2.88
N THR A 87 -17.44 13.33 -3.49
CA THR A 87 -16.79 13.95 -4.66
C THR A 87 -16.85 13.16 -5.96
N GLY A 88 -17.54 12.01 -5.99
CA GLY A 88 -17.75 11.16 -7.17
C GLY A 88 -16.80 9.99 -7.30
N LEU A 89 -17.09 9.08 -8.23
CA LEU A 89 -16.34 7.84 -8.45
C LEU A 89 -15.08 8.07 -9.28
N THR A 90 -15.13 8.93 -10.29
CA THR A 90 -14.00 9.22 -11.18
C THR A 90 -13.14 10.35 -10.62
N ALA A 91 -11.84 10.31 -10.91
CA ALA A 91 -10.93 11.35 -10.48
C ALA A 91 -11.31 12.73 -11.10
N LYS A 92 -10.95 13.82 -10.42
CA LYS A 92 -11.27 15.16 -10.87
C LYS A 92 -10.71 15.46 -12.26
N GLY A 93 -11.57 15.87 -13.18
CA GLY A 93 -11.19 16.20 -14.55
C GLY A 93 -11.16 15.00 -15.51
N VAL A 94 -11.48 13.81 -15.03
CA VAL A 94 -11.58 12.58 -15.86
C VAL A 94 -12.96 12.48 -16.50
N THR A 95 -13.01 11.91 -17.69
CA THR A 95 -14.24 11.67 -18.44
C THR A 95 -14.39 10.16 -18.71
N PRO A 96 -15.58 9.57 -18.52
CA PRO A 96 -16.82 10.23 -18.08
C PRO A 96 -16.79 10.63 -16.59
N ALA A 97 -17.36 11.77 -16.26
CA ALA A 97 -17.46 12.20 -14.87
C ALA A 97 -18.66 11.52 -14.20
N ILE A 98 -18.41 10.72 -13.19
CA ILE A 98 -19.44 10.08 -12.34
C ILE A 98 -19.48 10.84 -11.03
N SER A 99 -20.49 11.69 -10.88
CA SER A 99 -20.65 12.58 -9.73
C SER A 99 -21.13 11.84 -8.48
N GLU A 100 -20.96 12.47 -7.32
CA GLU A 100 -21.48 11.98 -6.04
C GLU A 100 -22.98 11.65 -6.09
N ALA A 101 -23.78 12.53 -6.69
CA ALA A 101 -25.23 12.32 -6.78
C ALA A 101 -25.62 11.07 -7.58
N MET A 102 -24.80 10.64 -8.53
CA MET A 102 -25.03 9.42 -9.31
C MET A 102 -24.77 8.14 -8.49
N THR A 103 -24.07 8.26 -7.35
CA THR A 103 -23.68 7.13 -6.50
C THR A 103 -24.54 7.02 -5.23
N ALA A 104 -25.63 7.75 -5.16
CA ALA A 104 -26.55 7.69 -4.03
C ALA A 104 -27.30 6.35 -3.95
N ASN A 105 -27.60 5.92 -2.73
CA ASN A 105 -28.41 4.72 -2.45
C ASN A 105 -27.83 3.39 -2.94
N LEU A 106 -26.50 3.28 -3.04
CA LEU A 106 -25.86 1.99 -3.30
C LEU A 106 -26.21 0.97 -2.20
N PRO A 107 -26.52 -0.29 -2.54
CA PRO A 107 -26.73 -1.33 -1.55
C PRO A 107 -25.50 -1.46 -0.62
N ASN A 108 -25.73 -1.81 0.65
CA ASN A 108 -24.65 -2.11 1.60
C ASN A 108 -24.05 -3.49 1.31
N ALA A 109 -23.30 -3.58 0.21
CA ALA A 109 -22.67 -4.78 -0.33
C ALA A 109 -21.58 -4.36 -1.34
N PRO A 110 -20.66 -5.26 -1.73
CA PRO A 110 -19.79 -5.05 -2.88
C PRO A 110 -20.58 -4.79 -4.16
N PHE A 111 -20.02 -3.95 -5.04
CA PHE A 111 -20.63 -3.62 -6.34
C PHE A 111 -19.59 -3.47 -7.44
N ALA A 112 -19.94 -3.87 -8.65
CA ALA A 112 -19.09 -3.71 -9.81
C ALA A 112 -19.11 -2.26 -10.31
N ILE A 113 -17.94 -1.62 -10.40
CA ILE A 113 -17.82 -0.23 -10.90
C ILE A 113 -17.83 -0.18 -12.43
N ASP A 114 -17.57 -1.30 -13.09
CA ASP A 114 -17.59 -1.47 -14.54
C ASP A 114 -18.88 -2.13 -15.09
N ASP A 115 -19.88 -2.35 -14.22
CA ASP A 115 -21.20 -2.86 -14.66
C ASP A 115 -21.77 -1.97 -15.78
N PRO A 116 -22.03 -2.52 -16.98
CA PRO A 116 -22.56 -1.76 -18.12
C PRO A 116 -23.97 -1.20 -17.88
N ASN A 117 -24.72 -1.76 -16.94
CA ASN A 117 -26.04 -1.26 -16.51
C ASN A 117 -25.93 -0.31 -15.30
N GLY A 118 -24.75 -0.18 -14.72
CA GLY A 118 -24.44 0.68 -13.58
C GLY A 118 -23.59 1.89 -13.99
N PHE A 119 -22.39 2.01 -13.37
CA PHE A 119 -21.49 3.15 -13.65
C PHE A 119 -20.69 2.98 -14.94
N ASN A 120 -20.54 1.77 -15.43
CA ASN A 120 -19.79 1.43 -16.66
C ASN A 120 -18.38 2.05 -16.69
N THR A 121 -17.71 2.10 -15.53
CA THR A 121 -16.37 2.69 -15.39
C THR A 121 -15.32 1.68 -15.82
N GLN A 122 -14.77 1.86 -17.02
CA GLN A 122 -13.83 0.94 -17.62
C GLN A 122 -12.44 1.04 -16.96
N LEU A 123 -11.59 0.01 -17.17
CA LEU A 123 -10.22 -0.07 -16.61
C LEU A 123 -9.31 1.09 -17.00
N ASN A 124 -9.56 1.74 -18.14
CA ASN A 124 -8.82 2.90 -18.65
C ASN A 124 -9.40 4.24 -18.13
N VAL A 125 -10.24 4.22 -17.13
CA VAL A 125 -10.80 5.41 -16.48
C VAL A 125 -10.19 5.54 -15.10
N THR A 126 -9.47 6.61 -14.84
CA THR A 126 -8.90 6.88 -13.52
C THR A 126 -10.01 7.14 -12.52
N THR A 127 -10.13 6.26 -11.52
CA THR A 127 -11.04 6.44 -10.37
C THR A 127 -10.44 7.41 -9.37
N ARG A 128 -11.28 8.02 -8.51
CA ARG A 128 -10.75 8.81 -7.40
C ARG A 128 -9.92 7.93 -6.47
N ASP A 129 -8.95 8.53 -5.80
CA ASP A 129 -8.18 7.90 -4.74
C ASP A 129 -9.03 7.68 -3.48
N LEU A 130 -8.81 6.57 -2.81
CA LEU A 130 -9.41 6.28 -1.51
C LEU A 130 -8.54 6.89 -0.41
N TYR A 131 -9.16 7.53 0.57
CA TYR A 131 -8.44 8.06 1.72
C TYR A 131 -7.91 6.91 2.60
N HIS A 132 -6.61 6.83 2.74
CA HIS A 132 -5.93 5.73 3.41
C HIS A 132 -4.88 6.28 4.39
N ARG A 133 -5.35 6.79 5.53
CA ARG A 133 -4.53 7.31 6.61
C ARG A 133 -4.61 6.43 7.85
N PHE A 134 -3.53 6.42 8.63
CA PHE A 134 -3.32 5.49 9.72
C PHE A 134 -4.48 5.45 10.72
N TYR A 135 -4.86 6.59 11.29
CA TYR A 135 -5.89 6.60 12.33
C TYR A 135 -7.29 6.35 11.78
N GLU A 136 -7.60 6.83 10.58
CA GLU A 136 -8.83 6.50 9.88
C GLU A 136 -8.92 4.99 9.66
N ASN A 137 -7.81 4.34 9.25
CA ASN A 137 -7.76 2.89 9.13
C ASN A 137 -7.99 2.18 10.48
N GLN A 138 -7.45 2.69 11.60
CA GLN A 138 -7.73 2.10 12.91
C GLN A 138 -9.23 2.11 13.25
N MET A 139 -9.93 3.20 12.90
CA MET A 139 -11.39 3.29 13.09
C MET A 139 -12.16 2.41 12.10
N GLN A 140 -11.67 2.26 10.86
CA GLN A 140 -12.24 1.38 9.84
C GLN A 140 -12.17 -0.09 10.24
N ILE A 141 -11.05 -0.51 10.85
CA ILE A 141 -10.80 -1.88 11.30
C ILE A 141 -11.78 -2.31 12.41
N ASP A 142 -12.27 -1.39 13.23
CA ASP A 142 -13.19 -1.64 14.35
C ASP A 142 -12.78 -2.82 15.23
N GLY A 143 -11.53 -2.81 15.70
CA GLY A 143 -11.01 -3.88 16.55
C GLY A 143 -10.84 -5.23 15.86
N GLY A 144 -10.65 -5.24 14.55
CA GLY A 144 -10.43 -6.44 13.73
C GLY A 144 -11.66 -6.95 12.98
N LYS A 145 -12.81 -6.30 13.12
CA LYS A 145 -14.04 -6.70 12.40
C LYS A 145 -14.06 -6.26 10.95
N ASN A 146 -13.31 -5.20 10.59
CA ASN A 146 -13.20 -4.64 9.25
C ASN A 146 -14.55 -4.22 8.64
N ASP A 147 -15.45 -3.65 9.43
CA ASP A 147 -16.84 -3.40 9.07
C ASP A 147 -17.23 -1.90 9.05
N LYS A 148 -16.25 -0.97 9.21
CA LYS A 148 -16.51 0.48 9.20
C LYS A 148 -15.73 1.24 8.12
N PHE A 149 -15.28 0.58 7.06
CA PHE A 149 -14.51 1.22 5.99
C PHE A 149 -15.32 2.31 5.28
N ALA A 150 -16.60 2.06 4.99
CA ALA A 150 -17.47 3.04 4.36
C ALA A 150 -17.80 4.24 5.27
N ALA A 151 -17.73 4.07 6.60
CA ALA A 151 -18.09 5.11 7.56
C ALA A 151 -16.96 6.08 7.90
N TRP A 152 -15.69 5.65 7.84
CA TRP A 152 -14.53 6.41 8.29
C TRP A 152 -13.53 6.76 7.18
N GLY A 153 -13.85 6.49 5.92
CA GLY A 153 -13.10 6.98 4.77
C GLY A 153 -13.62 8.33 4.29
N ASP A 154 -12.94 8.96 3.33
CA ASP A 154 -13.41 10.15 2.62
C ASP A 154 -14.14 9.80 1.32
N SER A 155 -14.11 8.55 0.92
CA SER A 155 -14.63 8.04 -0.35
C SER A 155 -15.98 7.33 -0.23
N GLY A 156 -16.54 7.22 0.99
CA GLY A 156 -17.84 6.59 1.22
C GLY A 156 -17.91 5.18 0.65
N GLY A 157 -18.92 4.91 -0.15
CA GLY A 157 -19.20 3.59 -0.70
C GLY A 157 -18.15 3.01 -1.65
N LEU A 158 -17.22 3.81 -2.18
CA LEU A 158 -16.23 3.33 -3.16
C LEU A 158 -15.32 2.22 -2.60
N VAL A 159 -15.13 2.17 -1.30
CA VAL A 159 -14.37 1.09 -0.62
C VAL A 159 -14.93 -0.31 -0.89
N MET A 160 -16.18 -0.42 -1.33
CA MET A 160 -16.84 -1.68 -1.69
C MET A 160 -16.85 -1.94 -3.19
N GLY A 161 -16.21 -1.09 -3.99
CA GLY A 161 -16.18 -1.20 -5.45
C GLY A 161 -15.14 -2.19 -5.95
N HIS A 162 -15.50 -2.98 -6.96
CA HIS A 162 -14.60 -3.92 -7.64
C HIS A 162 -14.84 -3.88 -9.14
N TYR A 163 -13.95 -4.51 -9.91
CA TYR A 163 -14.11 -4.72 -11.34
C TYR A 163 -14.54 -6.16 -11.63
N ASP A 164 -15.56 -6.32 -12.48
CA ASP A 164 -15.98 -7.61 -13.04
C ASP A 164 -15.30 -7.89 -14.39
N THR A 165 -14.25 -7.14 -14.68
CA THR A 165 -13.55 -7.18 -15.96
C THR A 165 -13.09 -8.59 -16.32
N PRO A 166 -13.33 -9.05 -17.56
CA PRO A 166 -12.83 -10.33 -18.01
C PRO A 166 -11.30 -10.43 -17.96
N PRO A 167 -10.77 -11.62 -17.64
CA PRO A 167 -9.32 -11.87 -17.46
C PRO A 167 -8.46 -11.48 -18.66
N ASP A 168 -9.04 -11.47 -19.89
CA ASP A 168 -8.33 -11.15 -21.12
C ASP A 168 -7.95 -9.68 -21.27
N LYS A 169 -8.52 -8.79 -20.41
CA LYS A 169 -8.24 -7.35 -20.43
C LYS A 169 -7.16 -6.92 -19.42
N LEU A 170 -6.68 -7.83 -18.60
CA LEU A 170 -5.63 -7.59 -17.62
C LEU A 170 -4.43 -8.51 -17.92
N PRO A 171 -3.35 -8.03 -18.52
CA PRO A 171 -2.15 -8.82 -18.78
C PRO A 171 -1.59 -9.53 -17.56
N LEU A 172 -1.54 -8.87 -16.38
CA LEU A 172 -1.10 -9.49 -15.12
C LEU A 172 -2.00 -10.64 -14.67
N TYR A 173 -3.30 -10.60 -14.99
CA TYR A 173 -4.20 -11.72 -14.68
C TYR A 173 -3.78 -13.02 -15.40
N LYS A 174 -3.29 -12.91 -16.65
CA LYS A 174 -2.77 -14.06 -17.39
C LYS A 174 -1.50 -14.61 -16.78
N ILE A 175 -0.64 -13.73 -16.24
CA ILE A 175 0.56 -14.12 -15.49
C ILE A 175 0.14 -14.84 -14.21
N ALA A 176 -0.84 -14.29 -13.47
CA ALA A 176 -1.37 -14.92 -12.26
C ALA A 176 -1.97 -16.32 -12.50
N GLN A 177 -2.51 -16.59 -13.67
CA GLN A 177 -3.00 -17.92 -14.05
C GLN A 177 -1.88 -18.96 -14.27
N GLN A 178 -0.65 -18.50 -14.52
CA GLN A 178 0.49 -19.35 -14.82
C GLN A 178 1.44 -19.53 -13.63
N TYR A 179 1.41 -18.62 -12.66
CA TYR A 179 2.28 -18.56 -11.51
C TYR A 179 1.47 -18.55 -10.22
N THR A 180 2.12 -18.26 -9.11
CA THR A 180 1.46 -18.20 -7.80
C THR A 180 0.75 -16.86 -7.62
N LEU A 181 -0.55 -16.89 -7.34
CA LEU A 181 -1.33 -15.75 -6.89
C LEU A 181 -1.59 -15.87 -5.38
N ALA A 182 -1.20 -14.86 -4.62
CA ALA A 182 -1.42 -14.81 -3.18
C ALA A 182 -2.71 -14.01 -2.87
N ASP A 183 -3.78 -14.71 -2.54
CA ASP A 183 -5.11 -14.14 -2.29
C ASP A 183 -5.35 -13.71 -0.82
N ASN A 184 -4.42 -14.01 0.07
CA ASN A 184 -4.40 -13.58 1.47
C ASN A 184 -3.09 -12.87 1.83
N PHE A 185 -2.53 -12.09 0.91
CA PHE A 185 -1.37 -11.26 1.14
C PHE A 185 -1.81 -9.86 1.59
N PHE A 186 -1.36 -9.45 2.78
CA PHE A 186 -1.69 -8.14 3.35
C PHE A 186 -0.44 -7.27 3.45
N MET A 187 -0.63 -5.95 3.33
CA MET A 187 0.44 -5.00 3.62
C MET A 187 0.83 -5.06 5.10
N SER A 188 2.08 -4.70 5.40
CA SER A 188 2.65 -4.85 6.74
C SER A 188 2.04 -3.90 7.78
N ALA A 189 1.45 -2.78 7.35
CA ALA A 189 0.85 -1.79 8.23
C ALA A 189 -0.48 -1.29 7.68
N PHE A 190 -1.46 -1.08 8.56
CA PHE A 190 -2.66 -0.32 8.22
C PHE A 190 -2.31 1.16 8.16
N GLY A 191 -2.27 1.71 6.95
CA GLY A 191 -1.88 3.09 6.69
C GLY A 191 -1.70 3.31 5.19
N GLY A 192 -1.27 4.51 4.82
CA GLY A 192 -1.05 4.87 3.43
C GLY A 192 0.29 4.37 2.87
N SER A 193 0.53 4.75 1.61
CA SER A 193 1.71 4.36 0.84
C SER A 193 3.02 4.71 1.55
N PHE A 194 3.11 5.90 2.15
CA PHE A 194 4.31 6.30 2.89
C PHE A 194 4.71 5.25 3.94
N LEU A 195 3.77 4.88 4.81
CA LEU A 195 4.04 3.94 5.90
C LEU A 195 4.38 2.54 5.37
N ASN A 196 3.63 2.05 4.38
CA ASN A 196 3.85 0.72 3.81
C ASN A 196 5.15 0.62 3.03
N HIS A 197 5.63 1.69 2.36
CA HIS A 197 6.96 1.71 1.76
C HIS A 197 8.07 1.66 2.82
N GLN A 198 7.91 2.36 3.95
CA GLN A 198 8.87 2.24 5.06
C GLN A 198 8.89 0.82 5.63
N TRP A 199 7.72 0.23 5.87
CA TRP A 199 7.63 -1.15 6.36
C TRP A 199 8.18 -2.18 5.36
N LEU A 200 8.07 -1.93 4.05
CA LEU A 200 8.69 -2.78 3.03
C LEU A 200 10.21 -2.87 3.20
N VAL A 201 10.87 -1.78 3.57
CA VAL A 201 12.33 -1.72 3.59
C VAL A 201 12.95 -1.81 4.97
N CYS A 202 12.26 -1.40 6.04
CA CYS A 202 12.82 -1.45 7.40
C CYS A 202 11.94 -2.19 8.42
N ALA A 203 10.72 -2.63 8.06
CA ALA A 203 9.75 -3.16 9.01
C ALA A 203 9.62 -2.24 10.26
N CYS A 204 9.71 -0.94 10.05
CA CYS A 204 9.73 0.07 11.10
C CYS A 204 8.88 1.29 10.73
N THR A 205 8.47 2.05 11.74
CA THR A 205 7.82 3.35 11.57
C THR A 205 8.85 4.45 11.80
N PRO A 206 9.01 5.39 10.85
CA PRO A 206 9.93 6.52 11.00
C PRO A 206 9.59 7.40 12.20
N ILE A 207 10.59 8.08 12.75
CA ILE A 207 10.44 8.93 13.93
C ILE A 207 10.79 10.39 13.56
N TYR A 208 10.00 11.33 14.07
CA TYR A 208 10.32 12.75 14.05
C TYR A 208 10.72 13.19 15.49
N PRO A 209 12.00 13.16 15.86
CA PRO A 209 12.43 13.44 17.22
C PRO A 209 12.00 14.84 17.67
N ASN A 210 11.47 14.96 18.89
CA ASN A 210 11.06 16.24 19.51
C ASN A 210 10.05 17.03 18.67
N ALA A 211 9.11 16.34 18.01
CA ALA A 211 8.12 16.98 17.13
C ALA A 211 7.30 18.06 17.86
N ASP A 212 7.01 17.88 19.13
CA ASP A 212 6.23 18.80 19.98
C ASP A 212 6.89 20.17 20.21
N THR A 213 8.21 20.25 20.05
CA THR A 213 9.00 21.47 20.18
C THR A 213 9.57 21.95 18.83
N SER A 214 9.23 21.29 17.73
CA SER A 214 9.72 21.56 16.37
C SER A 214 8.65 22.24 15.51
N VAL A 215 9.03 22.53 14.27
CA VAL A 215 8.10 23.02 13.22
C VAL A 215 6.98 22.02 12.90
N ALA A 216 7.18 20.74 13.18
CA ALA A 216 6.21 19.67 12.95
C ALA A 216 5.15 19.54 14.05
N LYS A 217 5.17 20.38 15.11
CA LYS A 217 4.20 20.33 16.22
C LYS A 217 2.74 20.29 15.76
N GLY A 218 2.40 21.06 14.74
CA GLY A 218 1.06 21.10 14.18
C GLY A 218 0.64 19.81 13.43
N SER A 219 1.60 18.95 13.12
CA SER A 219 1.40 17.66 12.44
C SER A 219 1.09 16.50 13.40
N ILE A 220 1.12 16.74 14.73
CA ILE A 220 0.80 15.70 15.72
C ILE A 220 -0.71 15.49 15.77
N SER A 221 -1.14 14.24 15.59
CA SER A 221 -2.55 13.87 15.58
C SER A 221 -3.22 14.08 16.94
N ALA A 222 -4.47 14.52 16.91
CA ALA A 222 -5.29 14.64 18.11
C ALA A 222 -6.07 13.34 18.34
N VAL A 223 -5.58 12.50 19.24
CA VAL A 223 -6.11 11.16 19.54
C VAL A 223 -6.87 11.19 20.88
N ASN A 224 -7.87 10.32 21.02
CA ASN A 224 -8.56 10.06 22.27
C ASN A 224 -7.69 9.26 23.25
N ALA A 225 -8.15 9.09 24.47
CA ALA A 225 -7.41 8.35 25.50
C ALA A 225 -7.22 6.86 25.20
N ASP A 226 -7.96 6.31 24.24
CA ASP A 226 -7.80 4.94 23.75
C ASP A 226 -6.52 4.75 22.89
N GLY A 227 -5.89 5.86 22.48
CA GLY A 227 -4.70 5.84 21.62
C GLY A 227 -4.95 5.39 20.16
N VAL A 228 -6.18 5.10 19.80
CA VAL A 228 -6.57 4.46 18.52
C VAL A 228 -7.46 5.36 17.68
N SER A 229 -8.44 6.03 18.30
CA SER A 229 -9.40 6.86 17.58
C SER A 229 -9.02 8.34 17.58
N LEU A 230 -9.25 9.01 16.43
CA LEU A 230 -9.08 10.45 16.33
C LEU A 230 -10.13 11.18 17.16
N ARG A 231 -9.73 12.27 17.78
CA ARG A 231 -10.63 13.16 18.50
C ARG A 231 -11.47 13.95 17.50
N THR A 232 -12.78 13.79 17.59
CA THR A 232 -13.74 14.49 16.74
C THR A 232 -13.91 15.95 17.17
N LYS A 233 -14.27 16.81 16.21
CA LYS A 233 -14.73 18.18 16.48
C LYS A 233 -16.04 18.16 17.27
N THR A 234 -16.44 19.31 17.81
CA THR A 234 -17.76 19.47 18.42
C THR A 234 -18.87 19.29 17.38
N ASN A 235 -19.88 18.48 17.71
CA ASN A 235 -21.03 18.19 16.85
C ASN A 235 -20.65 17.61 15.48
N PRO A 236 -19.90 16.49 15.41
CA PRO A 236 -19.67 15.80 14.15
C PRO A 236 -21.01 15.26 13.61
N PRO A 237 -21.17 15.14 12.28
CA PRO A 237 -22.31 14.42 11.72
C PRO A 237 -22.41 13.02 12.34
N PRO A 238 -23.58 12.62 12.87
CA PRO A 238 -23.73 11.37 13.61
C PRO A 238 -23.61 10.13 12.73
N SER A 239 -23.87 10.27 11.44
CA SER A 239 -23.91 9.19 10.46
C SER A 239 -23.08 9.51 9.22
N ALA A 240 -22.46 8.50 8.65
CA ALA A 240 -21.78 8.57 7.37
C ALA A 240 -22.74 8.85 6.20
N LEU A 241 -24.04 8.59 6.36
CA LEU A 241 -25.06 8.94 5.36
C LEU A 241 -25.35 10.44 5.28
N THR A 242 -24.93 11.23 6.27
CA THR A 242 -25.20 12.67 6.35
C THR A 242 -23.99 13.55 6.11
N GLY A 243 -22.83 12.98 5.79
CA GLY A 243 -21.62 13.72 5.47
C GLY A 243 -20.32 12.93 5.56
N SER A 244 -19.32 13.41 4.84
CA SER A 244 -17.97 12.84 4.80
C SER A 244 -17.31 12.75 6.17
N ALA A 245 -16.46 11.75 6.37
CA ALA A 245 -15.68 11.56 7.59
C ALA A 245 -14.62 12.66 7.82
N ASP A 246 -14.03 13.17 6.74
CA ASP A 246 -12.82 13.99 6.75
C ASP A 246 -12.92 15.29 7.54
N ALA A 247 -14.08 15.93 7.50
CA ALA A 247 -14.27 17.26 8.13
C ALA A 247 -14.42 17.20 9.66
N GLN A 248 -14.34 16.03 10.29
CA GLN A 248 -14.84 15.82 11.63
C GLN A 248 -13.79 15.79 12.72
N PHE A 249 -12.50 15.66 12.34
CA PHE A 249 -11.42 15.51 13.31
C PHE A 249 -10.81 16.85 13.72
N VAL A 250 -10.38 16.93 14.97
CA VAL A 250 -9.64 18.09 15.50
C VAL A 250 -8.32 18.22 14.74
N ASN A 251 -7.59 17.15 14.61
CA ASN A 251 -6.38 17.05 13.79
C ASN A 251 -6.11 15.58 13.44
N SER A 252 -6.21 15.23 12.15
CA SER A 252 -5.68 14.00 11.59
C SER A 252 -4.30 14.32 11.02
N GLY A 253 -3.28 14.30 11.90
CA GLY A 253 -1.92 14.70 11.57
C GLY A 253 -1.11 13.60 10.86
N THR A 254 0.15 13.92 10.58
CA THR A 254 1.11 12.95 10.02
C THR A 254 1.88 12.19 11.09
N LEU A 255 1.85 12.69 12.33
CA LEU A 255 2.58 12.11 13.46
C LEU A 255 1.62 11.59 14.51
N THR A 256 2.03 10.51 15.19
CA THR A 256 1.39 10.06 16.42
C THR A 256 1.73 10.99 17.60
N PRO A 257 0.99 10.93 18.73
CA PRO A 257 1.35 11.70 19.93
C PRO A 257 2.76 11.44 20.48
N ASP A 258 3.33 10.29 20.19
CA ASP A 258 4.69 9.86 20.56
C ASP A 258 5.68 9.96 19.37
N PHE A 259 5.32 10.77 18.35
CA PHE A 259 6.17 11.27 17.28
C PHE A 259 6.56 10.27 16.18
N TYR A 260 5.87 9.16 16.04
CA TYR A 260 6.02 8.29 14.88
C TYR A 260 5.33 8.89 13.66
N ALA A 261 6.01 8.87 12.51
CA ALA A 261 5.46 9.31 11.25
C ALA A 261 4.62 8.19 10.61
N VAL A 262 3.30 8.31 10.70
CA VAL A 262 2.34 7.29 10.24
C VAL A 262 1.60 7.66 8.97
N ASN A 263 1.65 8.95 8.57
CA ASN A 263 1.12 9.43 7.30
C ASN A 263 2.21 10.19 6.55
N THR A 264 1.95 10.51 5.27
CA THR A 264 2.92 11.04 4.32
C THR A 264 3.71 12.24 4.88
N MET A 265 5.02 12.04 5.00
CA MET A 265 6.02 13.09 5.17
C MET A 265 6.99 13.06 3.99
N GLN A 266 7.63 14.18 3.72
CA GLN A 266 8.57 14.32 2.60
C GLN A 266 9.97 13.85 2.99
N PRO A 267 10.72 13.24 2.06
CA PRO A 267 12.09 12.85 2.33
C PRO A 267 12.99 14.08 2.58
N PRO A 268 14.05 13.94 3.41
CA PRO A 268 14.99 15.00 3.67
C PRO A 268 15.93 15.30 2.49
N TYR A 269 15.96 14.42 1.50
CA TYR A 269 16.83 14.51 0.33
C TYR A 269 16.01 14.65 -0.95
N GLN A 270 16.60 15.32 -1.96
CA GLN A 270 15.97 15.43 -3.28
C GLN A 270 16.05 14.09 -4.04
N PRO A 271 15.01 13.75 -4.86
CA PRO A 271 13.77 14.49 -5.09
C PRO A 271 12.85 14.46 -3.87
N SER A 272 12.29 15.61 -3.53
CA SER A 272 11.36 15.79 -2.41
C SER A 272 10.26 16.77 -2.81
N GLY A 273 9.05 16.62 -2.26
CA GLY A 273 7.97 17.60 -2.41
C GLY A 273 8.38 18.97 -1.85
N ASN A 274 9.20 19.00 -0.81
CA ASN A 274 9.75 20.22 -0.24
C ASN A 274 11.00 20.68 -1.02
N LYS A 275 10.99 21.97 -1.45
CA LYS A 275 12.10 22.57 -2.18
C LYS A 275 13.32 22.73 -1.26
N PRO A 276 14.53 22.80 -1.82
CA PRO A 276 15.70 23.26 -1.06
C PRO A 276 15.51 24.67 -0.48
N VAL A 277 16.21 24.94 0.61
CA VAL A 277 16.34 26.32 1.11
C VAL A 277 17.01 27.19 0.05
N THR A 278 16.48 28.39 -0.18
CA THR A 278 17.07 29.32 -1.15
C THR A 278 18.53 29.63 -0.79
N GLY A 279 19.47 29.34 -1.69
CA GLY A 279 20.91 29.50 -1.47
C GLY A 279 21.56 28.41 -0.60
N GLY A 280 20.78 27.38 -0.19
CA GLY A 280 21.29 26.20 0.52
C GLY A 280 21.75 25.10 -0.43
N ASP A 281 21.99 23.90 0.13
CA ASP A 281 22.34 22.71 -0.66
C ASP A 281 21.15 22.26 -1.52
N PRO A 282 21.30 22.22 -2.86
CA PRO A 282 20.22 21.83 -3.77
C PRO A 282 19.81 20.35 -3.63
N ASN A 283 20.59 19.53 -2.96
CA ASN A 283 20.30 18.12 -2.74
C ASN A 283 19.44 17.85 -1.50
N LEU A 284 19.21 18.87 -0.66
CA LEU A 284 18.46 18.73 0.59
C LEU A 284 17.08 19.38 0.47
N ALA A 285 16.08 18.79 1.12
CA ALA A 285 14.79 19.43 1.34
C ALA A 285 14.92 20.46 2.48
N ASP A 286 14.10 21.51 2.44
CA ASP A 286 14.03 22.51 3.50
C ASP A 286 13.56 21.87 4.84
N PRO A 287 14.42 21.80 5.87
CA PRO A 287 14.08 21.22 7.15
C PRO A 287 13.14 22.09 7.99
N SER A 288 12.92 23.35 7.59
CA SER A 288 11.95 24.25 8.24
C SER A 288 10.50 23.96 7.82
N GLN A 289 10.29 23.12 6.83
CA GLN A 289 8.95 22.68 6.43
C GLN A 289 8.44 21.62 7.40
N PRO A 290 7.22 21.76 7.94
CA PRO A 290 6.67 20.84 8.93
C PRO A 290 6.48 19.41 8.42
N THR A 291 6.52 19.23 7.11
CA THR A 291 6.38 17.93 6.44
C THR A 291 7.71 17.30 6.03
N THR A 292 8.86 17.95 6.22
CA THR A 292 10.16 17.33 5.96
C THR A 292 10.55 16.42 7.13
N LEU A 293 10.59 15.12 6.88
CA LEU A 293 11.02 14.15 7.89
C LEU A 293 12.55 14.23 8.06
N PRO A 294 13.08 14.29 9.28
CA PRO A 294 14.53 14.17 9.50
C PRO A 294 15.09 12.85 8.98
N PRO A 295 16.38 12.78 8.61
CA PRO A 295 17.02 11.53 8.18
C PRO A 295 16.81 10.41 9.20
N GLN A 296 16.44 9.23 8.74
CA GLN A 296 16.20 8.05 9.56
C GLN A 296 17.48 7.23 9.71
N THR A 297 17.60 6.53 10.85
CA THR A 297 18.82 5.76 11.18
C THR A 297 18.52 4.32 11.60
N GLN A 298 17.27 3.90 11.48
CA GLN A 298 16.88 2.50 11.72
C GLN A 298 17.51 1.60 10.66
N GLN A 299 17.80 0.36 11.05
CA GLN A 299 18.29 -0.65 10.12
C GLN A 299 17.25 -0.94 9.03
N HIS A 300 17.67 -1.04 7.80
CA HIS A 300 16.84 -1.41 6.68
C HIS A 300 17.36 -2.68 5.98
N ILE A 301 16.57 -3.25 5.07
CA ILE A 301 16.93 -4.49 4.36
C ILE A 301 18.23 -4.36 3.57
N GLY A 302 18.55 -3.17 3.06
CA GLY A 302 19.81 -2.90 2.37
C GLY A 302 21.04 -3.16 3.25
N ASP A 303 20.97 -2.82 4.55
CA ASP A 303 22.06 -3.12 5.50
C ASP A 303 22.24 -4.63 5.69
N LEU A 304 21.13 -5.36 5.75
CA LEU A 304 21.16 -6.82 5.87
C LEU A 304 21.74 -7.47 4.62
N LEU A 305 21.33 -6.99 3.44
CA LEU A 305 21.85 -7.45 2.15
C LEU A 305 23.35 -7.16 2.03
N ASN A 306 23.80 -5.94 2.39
CA ASN A 306 25.20 -5.58 2.43
C ASN A 306 26.01 -6.51 3.37
N THR A 307 25.48 -6.77 4.57
CA THR A 307 26.12 -7.68 5.54
C THR A 307 26.24 -9.10 5.00
N ALA A 308 25.24 -9.55 4.24
CA ALA A 308 25.23 -10.87 3.59
C ALA A 308 26.07 -10.91 2.29
N GLY A 309 26.64 -9.79 1.84
CA GLY A 309 27.39 -9.71 0.57
C GLY A 309 26.48 -9.85 -0.66
N VAL A 310 25.17 -9.58 -0.52
CA VAL A 310 24.18 -9.65 -1.59
C VAL A 310 24.05 -8.28 -2.25
N SER A 311 24.27 -8.20 -3.56
CA SER A 311 24.10 -6.95 -4.31
C SER A 311 22.64 -6.57 -4.42
N TRP A 312 22.32 -5.27 -4.27
CA TRP A 312 20.95 -4.79 -4.34
C TRP A 312 20.86 -3.37 -4.89
N ALA A 313 19.69 -2.99 -5.40
CA ALA A 313 19.36 -1.62 -5.77
C ALA A 313 17.86 -1.36 -5.74
N TRP A 314 17.51 -0.11 -5.52
CA TRP A 314 16.19 0.46 -5.70
C TRP A 314 16.17 1.27 -7.00
N TYR A 315 15.29 0.91 -7.92
CA TYR A 315 15.06 1.62 -9.17
C TYR A 315 13.76 2.44 -9.04
N GLY A 316 13.90 3.75 -8.85
CA GLY A 316 12.75 4.67 -8.81
C GLY A 316 12.39 5.14 -10.20
N GLY A 317 11.18 4.84 -10.69
CA GLY A 317 10.72 5.29 -12.00
C GLY A 317 10.70 6.81 -12.11
N SER A 318 11.35 7.36 -13.15
CA SER A 318 11.46 8.80 -13.42
C SER A 318 12.20 9.61 -12.35
N TRP A 319 13.14 9.01 -11.63
CA TRP A 319 13.95 9.70 -10.63
C TRP A 319 14.75 10.87 -11.20
N ALA A 320 15.47 10.65 -12.30
CA ALA A 320 16.26 11.69 -12.96
C ALA A 320 15.36 12.82 -13.52
N ALA A 321 14.18 12.49 -14.05
CA ALA A 321 13.21 13.48 -14.50
C ALA A 321 12.76 14.38 -13.33
N ALA A 322 12.50 13.81 -12.17
CA ALA A 322 12.10 14.56 -10.98
C ALA A 322 13.19 15.47 -10.42
N LEU A 323 14.46 15.08 -10.57
CA LEU A 323 15.59 15.96 -10.23
C LEU A 323 15.72 17.12 -11.22
N ALA A 324 15.44 16.87 -12.51
CA ALA A 324 15.55 17.88 -13.55
C ALA A 324 14.37 18.86 -13.57
N ASP A 325 13.16 18.36 -13.36
CA ASP A 325 11.92 19.15 -13.40
C ASP A 325 11.00 18.81 -12.23
N ARG A 326 10.85 19.76 -11.32
CA ARG A 326 9.97 19.58 -10.15
C ARG A 326 8.48 19.55 -10.48
N SER A 327 8.06 19.95 -11.68
CA SER A 327 6.65 19.91 -12.08
C SER A 327 6.09 18.49 -12.18
N VAL A 328 6.95 17.49 -12.29
CA VAL A 328 6.59 16.07 -12.32
C VAL A 328 6.50 15.44 -10.91
N ILE A 329 6.80 16.20 -9.85
CA ILE A 329 6.80 15.69 -8.47
C ILE A 329 5.40 15.79 -7.88
N ASN A 330 4.88 14.66 -7.37
CA ASN A 330 3.56 14.53 -6.73
C ASN A 330 2.45 15.10 -7.62
N GLY A 331 2.51 14.75 -8.90
CA GLY A 331 1.53 15.19 -9.88
C GLY A 331 0.13 14.65 -9.62
N ALA A 332 -0.85 15.36 -10.16
CA ALA A 332 -2.23 14.91 -10.22
C ALA A 332 -2.47 14.10 -11.50
N VAL A 333 -3.73 13.69 -11.73
CA VAL A 333 -4.17 13.05 -12.98
C VAL A 333 -3.60 13.77 -14.20
N ASN A 334 -3.07 12.98 -15.15
CA ASN A 334 -2.47 13.44 -16.41
C ASN A 334 -1.08 14.11 -16.32
N VAL A 335 -0.41 14.10 -15.19
CA VAL A 335 1.02 14.44 -15.12
C VAL A 335 1.84 13.25 -15.59
N VAL A 336 2.67 13.44 -16.63
CA VAL A 336 3.51 12.39 -17.22
C VAL A 336 4.91 12.96 -17.50
N PRO A 337 5.97 12.37 -16.91
CA PRO A 337 5.90 11.34 -15.89
C PRO A 337 5.39 11.91 -14.56
N ASP A 338 4.85 11.05 -13.69
CA ASP A 338 4.49 11.42 -12.31
C ASP A 338 5.44 10.73 -11.33
N PHE A 339 6.13 11.51 -10.51
CA PHE A 339 7.06 11.02 -9.51
C PHE A 339 6.53 11.26 -8.10
N GLN A 340 6.25 10.18 -7.40
CA GLN A 340 5.77 10.24 -6.03
C GLN A 340 6.93 10.09 -5.04
N THR A 341 7.24 11.18 -4.33
CA THR A 341 8.41 11.25 -3.45
C THR A 341 8.34 10.30 -2.25
N HIS A 342 7.13 10.09 -1.71
CA HIS A 342 6.89 9.20 -0.58
C HIS A 342 6.90 7.72 -0.95
N HIS A 343 6.98 7.38 -2.23
CA HIS A 343 7.18 6.03 -2.74
C HIS A 343 8.66 5.64 -2.84
N GLN A 344 9.57 6.47 -2.32
CA GLN A 344 11.02 6.25 -2.39
C GLN A 344 11.58 6.05 -0.97
N PRO A 345 11.35 4.89 -0.32
CA PRO A 345 11.60 4.74 1.11
C PRO A 345 13.07 4.92 1.48
N PHE A 346 13.98 4.44 0.67
CA PHE A 346 15.42 4.59 0.92
C PHE A 346 15.91 6.05 0.89
N ASN A 347 15.14 6.97 0.28
CA ASN A 347 15.48 8.40 0.26
C ASN A 347 15.30 9.10 1.62
N TYR A 348 14.89 8.35 2.64
CA TYR A 348 14.72 8.85 4.01
C TYR A 348 15.89 8.50 4.94
N PHE A 349 16.80 7.59 4.56
CA PHE A 349 17.83 7.06 5.43
C PHE A 349 19.15 7.83 5.33
N ALA A 350 19.79 8.04 6.49
CA ALA A 350 20.99 8.87 6.63
C ALA A 350 22.22 8.30 5.91
N ASP A 351 22.37 6.99 5.88
CA ASP A 351 23.47 6.31 5.18
C ASP A 351 23.35 6.38 3.66
N LEU A 352 22.15 6.70 3.15
CA LEU A 352 21.84 6.93 1.74
C LEU A 352 21.72 8.42 1.40
N ALA A 353 22.35 9.29 2.19
CA ALA A 353 22.38 10.73 1.95
C ALA A 353 23.10 11.08 0.63
N PRO A 354 22.78 12.23 0.01
CA PRO A 354 23.48 12.72 -1.18
C PRO A 354 25.00 12.75 -0.96
N GLY A 355 25.75 12.30 -1.99
CA GLY A 355 27.21 12.23 -1.95
C GLY A 355 27.80 10.99 -1.28
N THR A 356 26.99 10.12 -0.68
CA THR A 356 27.49 8.83 -0.15
C THR A 356 27.67 7.80 -1.25
N ALA A 357 28.62 6.88 -1.06
CA ALA A 357 28.84 5.75 -1.95
C ALA A 357 27.60 4.82 -1.99
N ASN A 358 26.95 4.60 -0.84
CA ASN A 358 25.74 3.80 -0.72
C ASN A 358 24.62 4.36 -1.63
N ARG A 359 24.38 5.68 -1.60
CA ARG A 359 23.39 6.28 -2.49
C ARG A 359 23.70 6.03 -3.95
N ALA A 360 24.94 6.29 -4.36
CA ALA A 360 25.34 6.14 -5.76
C ALA A 360 25.23 4.68 -6.26
N GLN A 361 25.43 3.72 -5.37
CA GLN A 361 25.37 2.30 -5.69
C GLN A 361 23.94 1.75 -5.68
N HIS A 362 23.08 2.23 -4.79
CA HIS A 362 21.83 1.56 -4.46
C HIS A 362 20.57 2.34 -4.84
N LEU A 363 20.60 3.66 -5.02
CA LEU A 363 19.45 4.45 -5.45
C LEU A 363 19.59 4.87 -6.91
N LEU A 364 18.98 4.11 -7.78
CA LEU A 364 19.13 4.23 -9.22
C LEU A 364 17.87 4.83 -9.86
N ASP A 365 18.06 5.50 -10.99
CA ASP A 365 16.95 5.92 -11.84
C ASP A 365 16.38 4.69 -12.55
N GLY A 366 15.09 4.45 -12.38
CA GLY A 366 14.35 3.45 -13.17
C GLY A 366 14.06 3.89 -14.59
N GLY A 367 14.29 5.19 -14.88
CA GLY A 367 13.98 5.82 -16.15
C GLY A 367 12.47 6.13 -16.32
N THR A 368 12.17 7.01 -17.26
CA THR A 368 10.79 7.25 -17.68
C THR A 368 10.27 6.01 -18.40
N ASN A 369 9.07 5.56 -18.00
CA ASN A 369 8.46 4.32 -18.46
C ASN A 369 9.32 3.07 -18.18
N GLY A 370 10.13 3.08 -17.12
CA GLY A 370 10.97 1.96 -16.75
C GLY A 370 12.21 1.75 -17.63
N SER A 371 12.53 2.69 -18.51
CA SER A 371 13.54 2.52 -19.57
C SER A 371 14.93 2.10 -19.06
N GLU A 372 15.40 2.66 -17.94
CA GLU A 372 16.72 2.31 -17.38
C GLU A 372 16.66 0.98 -16.63
N PHE A 373 15.54 0.64 -16.00
CA PHE A 373 15.35 -0.67 -15.37
C PHE A 373 15.32 -1.78 -16.43
N ILE A 374 14.54 -1.62 -17.51
CA ILE A 374 14.48 -2.57 -18.64
C ILE A 374 15.85 -2.74 -19.27
N LYS A 375 16.58 -1.64 -19.49
CA LYS A 375 17.93 -1.68 -20.03
C LYS A 375 18.90 -2.48 -19.12
N ALA A 376 18.75 -2.40 -17.82
CA ALA A 376 19.56 -3.21 -16.89
C ALA A 376 19.20 -4.70 -16.97
N ILE A 377 17.93 -5.04 -17.21
CA ILE A 377 17.48 -6.41 -17.47
C ILE A 377 18.13 -6.93 -18.76
N ASP A 378 17.98 -6.21 -19.87
CA ASP A 378 18.48 -6.59 -21.19
C ASP A 378 20.02 -6.77 -21.21
N ALA A 379 20.73 -5.92 -20.46
CA ALA A 379 22.16 -6.01 -20.30
C ALA A 379 22.65 -7.10 -19.34
N GLY A 380 21.73 -7.77 -18.62
CA GLY A 380 22.08 -8.75 -17.58
C GLY A 380 22.85 -8.14 -16.40
N THR A 381 22.62 -6.87 -16.09
CA THR A 381 23.33 -6.11 -15.03
C THR A 381 22.51 -5.87 -13.77
N LEU A 382 21.33 -6.48 -13.66
CA LEU A 382 20.55 -6.39 -12.43
C LEU A 382 21.34 -6.95 -11.24
N PRO A 383 21.27 -6.28 -10.06
CA PRO A 383 21.80 -6.86 -8.84
C PRO A 383 21.00 -8.10 -8.42
N GLN A 384 21.53 -8.86 -7.46
CA GLN A 384 20.86 -10.06 -6.95
C GLN A 384 19.46 -9.77 -6.38
N VAL A 385 19.28 -8.59 -5.75
CA VAL A 385 17.96 -8.10 -5.32
C VAL A 385 17.71 -6.73 -5.94
N ALA A 386 16.69 -6.64 -6.78
CA ALA A 386 16.27 -5.40 -7.43
C ALA A 386 14.85 -5.05 -7.00
N PHE A 387 14.68 -3.85 -6.48
CA PHE A 387 13.36 -3.25 -6.24
C PHE A 387 13.06 -2.31 -7.39
N TYR A 388 11.88 -2.45 -7.98
CA TYR A 388 11.41 -1.50 -8.99
C TYR A 388 10.10 -0.86 -8.53
N LYS A 389 10.12 0.46 -8.42
CA LYS A 389 8.92 1.26 -8.19
C LYS A 389 8.55 1.98 -9.48
N PRO A 390 7.49 1.56 -10.18
CA PRO A 390 6.99 2.30 -11.33
C PRO A 390 6.67 3.76 -10.99
N GLN A 391 6.81 4.66 -11.94
CA GLN A 391 6.35 6.05 -11.80
C GLN A 391 4.85 6.11 -11.54
N GLY A 392 4.36 7.19 -10.92
CA GLY A 392 2.99 7.29 -10.42
C GLY A 392 1.90 7.02 -11.45
N ASN A 393 2.09 7.47 -12.68
CA ASN A 393 1.13 7.22 -13.75
C ASN A 393 1.20 5.80 -14.36
N LEU A 394 2.01 4.87 -13.81
CA LEU A 394 2.17 3.50 -14.29
C LEU A 394 2.16 2.44 -13.16
N ASN A 395 1.65 2.77 -11.98
CA ASN A 395 1.70 1.90 -10.80
C ASN A 395 0.32 1.43 -10.31
N GLU A 396 -0.73 1.58 -11.13
CA GLU A 396 -2.14 1.26 -10.86
C GLU A 396 -2.84 2.15 -9.82
N HIS A 397 -2.14 3.10 -9.19
CA HIS A 397 -2.68 3.91 -8.11
C HIS A 397 -3.87 4.76 -8.57
N ALA A 398 -5.02 4.58 -7.95
CA ALA A 398 -6.20 5.42 -8.18
C ALA A 398 -5.86 6.90 -7.90
N GLY A 399 -6.52 7.80 -8.59
CA GLY A 399 -6.32 9.25 -8.42
C GLY A 399 -5.32 9.86 -9.39
N TYR A 400 -4.33 9.14 -9.87
CA TYR A 400 -3.38 9.65 -10.87
C TYR A 400 -3.07 8.69 -12.03
N THR A 401 -3.48 7.42 -11.95
CA THR A 401 -3.42 6.50 -13.11
C THR A 401 -4.67 5.65 -13.20
N ASP A 402 -4.90 5.06 -14.34
CA ASP A 402 -5.88 4.00 -14.54
C ASP A 402 -5.26 2.61 -14.39
N VAL A 403 -6.13 1.59 -14.26
CA VAL A 403 -5.68 0.21 -14.08
C VAL A 403 -4.99 -0.32 -15.33
N ALA A 404 -5.55 -0.04 -16.51
CA ALA A 404 -5.07 -0.65 -17.77
C ALA A 404 -3.62 -0.28 -18.08
N GLN A 405 -3.23 0.99 -17.85
CA GLN A 405 -1.86 1.45 -18.08
C GLN A 405 -0.87 0.83 -17.10
N GLY A 406 -1.24 0.78 -15.80
CA GLY A 406 -0.36 0.21 -14.78
C GLY A 406 -0.19 -1.30 -14.94
N ASP A 407 -1.28 -2.04 -15.15
CA ASP A 407 -1.26 -3.49 -15.35
C ASP A 407 -0.41 -3.88 -16.57
N GLN A 408 -0.59 -3.18 -17.72
CA GLN A 408 0.22 -3.42 -18.92
C GLN A 408 1.71 -3.14 -18.66
N HIS A 409 2.04 -2.02 -17.99
CA HIS A 409 3.43 -1.66 -17.72
C HIS A 409 4.14 -2.68 -16.84
N ILE A 410 3.45 -3.21 -15.84
CA ILE A 410 4.02 -4.20 -14.92
C ILE A 410 4.15 -5.57 -15.61
N ALA A 411 3.23 -5.90 -16.50
CA ALA A 411 3.26 -7.16 -17.24
C ALA A 411 4.36 -7.22 -18.31
N ASP A 412 4.71 -6.08 -18.92
CA ASP A 412 5.78 -5.95 -19.91
C ASP A 412 7.17 -6.13 -19.29
#